data_42ce20672f98549a26c8b772bcd44a54
#
_entry.id   42ce20672f98549a26c8b772bcd44a54
#
_cell.length_a   1.000
_cell.length_b   1.000
_cell.length_c   1.000
_cell.angle_alpha   90.00
_cell.angle_beta   90.00
_cell.angle_gamma   90.00
#
_symmetry.space_group_name_H-M   'P 1'
#
loop_
_entity.id
_entity.type
_entity.pdbx_description
1 polymer ?
#
loop_
_entity_poly.entity_id
_entity_poly.type
_entity_poly.pdbx_seq_one_letter_code
_entity_poly.pdbx_strand_id
1 'polypeptide(L)'
;MRSLLPLCLLTSFAAALWPKPVSYENGKTVLFIAEDVPFNWYQTGTDVRFITDQVPFLFVSDSNPSPDLQNKTVSLKKTITKPDSSDGAGDGGVSGDDIVNFAISSTWQTLFKRNLYPWKFHPRNWSEPKPDGAGSVTRIDVRVLSANPDSIGKPLAGEVDESYSLTLTEDGVATISANSSVGAAHGLTTLTQLFFAHSDKQHVYTNLAPVKITDSPKFQHRGINLDTSRAAFSVDDVKRQIDACAYNKMNRFHLHVTDSQSWPLEVPSIPELSAKGAYRPDLVFTASDFQTMQRYAAIQGVEMITEIDMPGHTASIAYSFPELITAFNIQPNWDTYAAEPPTGTLKLNSPKVSEFLNKLLDDVLPRVSPYSAYFHTGGDEVNKNAYTLDETVKSNDTAILQPLMQKFVDRNHDQVRKLGLTPVVWEEMLLDWNVTLGKDVIVQSWQSDAAVAQITAKGHKVLVGNYNYWYLDCGKGQWLNFDPSVAASSYPYQDYCAPFHNWRLIYSYDPLAGVAPENQHLVLGGEAHMWSEQTDPVNVDRMIWPRAAAAAEILWSGAKDEQGRNRSQIDAAPRLSEMRERCHIVLWRGPFVS
;
A
#
# COMPACT_ATOMS: atom_id res chain seq x y z
N MET A 1 -36.04 -41.69 0.81
CA MET A 1 -35.53 -41.33 2.15
C MET A 1 -34.04 -41.11 2.05
N ARG A 2 -33.60 -39.85 1.92
CA ARG A 2 -32.19 -39.49 2.00
C ARG A 2 -31.91 -39.04 3.41
N SER A 3 -31.07 -39.79 4.10
CA SER A 3 -30.57 -39.52 5.44
C SER A 3 -29.78 -38.22 5.39
N LEU A 4 -30.32 -37.17 6.01
CA LEU A 4 -29.57 -35.95 6.35
C LEU A 4 -28.75 -36.26 7.62
N LEU A 5 -27.48 -36.58 7.45
CA LEU A 5 -26.52 -36.50 8.55
C LEU A 5 -26.44 -35.03 8.99
N PRO A 6 -26.60 -34.71 10.28
CA PRO A 6 -26.32 -33.39 10.77
C PRO A 6 -24.81 -33.16 10.69
N LEU A 7 -24.38 -32.25 9.80
CA LEU A 7 -23.05 -31.69 9.81
C LEU A 7 -22.92 -30.87 11.11
N CYS A 8 -22.44 -31.49 12.18
CA CYS A 8 -21.95 -30.78 13.34
C CYS A 8 -20.77 -29.93 12.88
N LEU A 9 -21.03 -28.68 12.51
CA LEU A 9 -20.05 -27.65 12.47
C LEU A 9 -19.56 -27.42 13.91
N LEU A 10 -18.51 -28.15 14.29
CA LEU A 10 -17.63 -27.75 15.36
C LEU A 10 -16.93 -26.46 14.89
N THR A 11 -17.59 -25.32 15.09
CA THR A 11 -16.93 -24.03 15.00
C THR A 11 -15.99 -23.93 16.20
N SER A 12 -14.76 -24.44 16.04
CA SER A 12 -13.67 -23.97 16.86
C SER A 12 -13.57 -22.47 16.58
N PHE A 13 -13.69 -21.66 17.61
CA PHE A 13 -13.39 -20.24 17.56
C PHE A 13 -11.88 -20.10 17.32
N ALA A 14 -11.45 -20.17 16.05
CA ALA A 14 -10.14 -19.73 15.65
C ALA A 14 -10.19 -18.20 15.58
N ALA A 15 -9.17 -17.52 16.11
CA ALA A 15 -9.03 -16.08 15.88
C ALA A 15 -9.14 -15.81 14.38
N ALA A 16 -9.87 -14.78 14.02
CA ALA A 16 -10.01 -14.39 12.63
C ALA A 16 -8.78 -13.59 12.18
N LEU A 17 -7.59 -14.21 12.28
CA LEU A 17 -6.33 -13.60 11.90
C LEU A 17 -6.30 -13.32 10.40
N TRP A 18 -5.88 -12.10 10.07
CA TRP A 18 -5.74 -11.64 8.70
C TRP A 18 -4.46 -10.80 8.53
N PRO A 19 -3.60 -11.07 7.54
CA PRO A 19 -3.57 -12.28 6.70
C PRO A 19 -3.37 -13.56 7.53
N LYS A 20 -3.72 -14.72 6.94
CA LYS A 20 -3.58 -16.02 7.61
C LYS A 20 -2.10 -16.33 7.86
N PRO A 21 -1.68 -16.56 9.11
CA PRO A 21 -0.29 -16.85 9.42
C PRO A 21 0.14 -18.24 8.93
N VAL A 22 1.44 -18.45 8.82
CA VAL A 22 2.05 -19.74 8.44
C VAL A 22 1.67 -20.83 9.45
N SER A 23 1.78 -20.56 10.76
CA SER A 23 1.29 -21.47 11.78
C SER A 23 0.55 -20.72 12.88
N TYR A 24 -0.49 -21.36 13.41
CA TYR A 24 -1.31 -20.80 14.48
C TYR A 24 -1.87 -21.91 15.36
N GLU A 25 -1.59 -21.81 16.66
CA GLU A 25 -2.15 -22.65 17.71
C GLU A 25 -2.74 -21.78 18.81
N ASN A 26 -3.89 -22.17 19.36
CA ASN A 26 -4.52 -21.45 20.47
C ASN A 26 -5.19 -22.38 21.47
N GLY A 27 -5.30 -21.91 22.72
CA GLY A 27 -6.08 -22.52 23.79
C GLY A 27 -7.48 -21.93 23.92
N LYS A 28 -7.96 -21.87 25.17
CA LYS A 28 -9.31 -21.35 25.51
C LYS A 28 -9.33 -20.56 26.82
N THR A 29 -8.16 -20.26 27.40
CA THR A 29 -8.05 -19.48 28.63
C THR A 29 -8.37 -18.03 28.34
N VAL A 30 -9.23 -17.46 29.21
CA VAL A 30 -9.62 -16.05 29.14
C VAL A 30 -8.60 -15.21 29.90
N LEU A 31 -8.07 -14.18 29.19
CA LEU A 31 -7.20 -13.16 29.80
C LEU A 31 -7.74 -11.78 29.49
N PHE A 32 -7.74 -10.92 30.48
CA PHE A 32 -8.03 -9.49 30.33
C PHE A 32 -6.73 -8.71 30.22
N ILE A 33 -6.77 -7.54 29.58
CA ILE A 33 -5.62 -6.66 29.44
C ILE A 33 -6.01 -5.25 29.88
N ALA A 34 -5.18 -4.62 30.69
CA ALA A 34 -5.40 -3.27 31.21
C ALA A 34 -4.61 -2.24 30.40
N GLU A 35 -5.07 -0.96 30.43
CA GLU A 35 -4.41 0.13 29.70
C GLU A 35 -2.97 0.40 30.17
N ASP A 36 -2.65 0.08 31.39
CA ASP A 36 -1.34 0.23 32.03
C ASP A 36 -0.42 -0.99 31.86
N VAL A 37 -0.80 -1.96 31.02
CA VAL A 37 0.07 -3.10 30.71
C VAL A 37 1.42 -2.63 30.18
N PRO A 38 2.54 -3.10 30.77
CA PRO A 38 3.86 -2.67 30.32
C PRO A 38 4.21 -3.29 28.96
N PHE A 39 4.68 -2.43 28.04
CA PHE A 39 5.38 -2.82 26.83
C PHE A 39 6.88 -2.70 27.07
N ASN A 40 7.59 -3.82 27.01
CA ASN A 40 9.03 -3.86 27.10
C ASN A 40 9.61 -4.09 25.72
N TRP A 41 10.53 -3.24 25.30
CA TRP A 41 11.20 -3.40 24.02
C TRP A 41 12.69 -3.66 24.19
N TYR A 42 13.17 -4.68 23.48
CA TYR A 42 14.56 -5.15 23.52
C TYR A 42 15.11 -5.19 22.10
N GLN A 43 16.29 -4.62 21.90
CA GLN A 43 17.04 -4.76 20.66
C GLN A 43 18.44 -5.35 20.98
N THR A 44 18.92 -6.26 20.15
CA THR A 44 20.25 -6.86 20.31
C THR A 44 21.33 -5.78 20.36
N GLY A 45 22.15 -5.79 21.44
CA GLY A 45 23.23 -4.82 21.66
C GLY A 45 22.86 -3.53 22.38
N THR A 46 21.61 -3.38 22.79
CA THR A 46 21.17 -2.22 23.61
C THR A 46 20.55 -2.69 24.92
N ASP A 47 20.66 -1.83 25.96
CA ASP A 47 19.97 -2.05 27.23
C ASP A 47 18.47 -1.98 27.06
N VAL A 48 17.74 -2.64 27.98
CA VAL A 48 16.26 -2.65 28.01
C VAL A 48 15.71 -1.24 27.97
N ARG A 49 14.90 -0.92 26.97
CA ARG A 49 14.18 0.35 26.89
C ARG A 49 12.76 0.12 27.39
N PHE A 50 12.43 0.69 28.56
CA PHE A 50 11.07 0.66 29.11
C PHE A 50 10.26 1.81 28.50
N ILE A 51 9.12 1.48 27.90
CA ILE A 51 8.10 2.46 27.58
C ILE A 51 7.00 2.31 28.64
N THR A 52 7.24 2.89 29.83
CA THR A 52 6.20 3.19 30.78
C THR A 52 5.97 4.69 30.75
N ASP A 53 4.73 5.07 30.56
CA ASP A 53 4.22 6.44 30.67
C ASP A 53 4.64 7.43 29.57
N GLN A 54 3.74 7.61 28.65
CA GLN A 54 3.67 8.57 27.54
C GLN A 54 4.12 8.05 26.18
N VAL A 55 3.12 7.57 25.45
CA VAL A 55 3.14 7.67 24.00
C VAL A 55 3.04 9.16 23.66
N PRO A 56 4.06 9.79 23.05
CA PRO A 56 3.92 11.17 22.63
C PRO A 56 2.78 11.23 21.60
N PHE A 57 1.82 12.12 21.84
CA PHE A 57 0.85 12.53 20.83
C PHE A 57 1.61 13.23 19.69
N LEU A 58 2.16 12.48 18.77
CA LEU A 58 2.65 12.98 17.50
C LEU A 58 1.52 12.75 16.48
N PHE A 59 0.97 13.87 16.01
CA PHE A 59 -0.07 14.01 14.99
C PHE A 59 -1.53 14.07 15.48
N VAL A 60 -1.86 15.18 16.11
CA VAL A 60 -3.16 15.82 15.94
C VAL A 60 -2.89 17.27 15.59
N SER A 61 -3.02 17.62 14.33
CA SER A 61 -3.24 19.01 13.94
C SER A 61 -4.75 19.26 14.02
N ASP A 62 -5.26 19.39 15.25
CA ASP A 62 -6.58 19.97 15.43
C ASP A 62 -6.45 21.49 15.44
N SER A 63 -6.86 22.11 14.37
CA SER A 63 -7.24 23.52 14.34
C SER A 63 -8.58 23.68 15.07
N ASN A 64 -8.63 23.45 16.37
CA ASN A 64 -9.46 24.00 17.43
C ASN A 64 -9.56 23.03 18.63
N PRO A 65 -8.80 23.22 19.71
CA PRO A 65 -9.04 22.46 20.95
C PRO A 65 -10.27 23.03 21.66
N SER A 66 -11.21 22.17 22.03
CA SER A 66 -12.32 22.54 22.91
C SER A 66 -11.76 22.89 24.32
N PRO A 67 -12.37 23.86 25.03
CA PRO A 67 -11.82 24.38 26.30
C PRO A 67 -11.77 23.41 27.48
N ASP A 68 -12.39 22.24 27.41
CA ASP A 68 -12.56 21.33 28.54
C ASP A 68 -11.42 20.31 28.76
N LEU A 69 -10.42 20.28 27.88
CA LEU A 69 -9.26 19.37 28.00
C LEU A 69 -8.02 19.98 28.69
N GLN A 70 -8.09 21.24 29.13
CA GLN A 70 -6.93 21.93 29.70
C GLN A 70 -6.64 21.64 31.18
N ASN A 71 -7.42 20.83 31.91
CA ASN A 71 -7.29 20.67 33.36
C ASN A 71 -7.11 19.24 33.87
N LYS A 72 -6.48 18.35 33.12
CA LYS A 72 -5.94 17.10 33.69
C LYS A 72 -4.46 16.97 33.41
N THR A 73 -3.67 17.74 34.15
CA THR A 73 -2.22 17.53 34.23
C THR A 73 -1.97 16.34 35.15
N VAL A 74 -1.70 15.17 34.59
CA VAL A 74 -1.07 14.07 35.32
C VAL A 74 0.44 14.34 35.29
N SER A 75 1.02 14.60 36.48
CA SER A 75 2.45 14.87 36.65
C SER A 75 3.26 13.61 36.36
N LEU A 76 4.02 13.63 35.27
CA LEU A 76 4.92 12.55 34.88
C LEU A 76 6.36 12.99 35.06
N LYS A 77 7.08 12.29 35.90
CA LYS A 77 8.52 12.50 36.10
C LYS A 77 9.28 12.02 34.88
N LYS A 78 9.84 12.98 34.16
CA LYS A 78 10.68 12.83 32.99
C LYS A 78 12.06 12.32 33.39
N THR A 79 12.45 11.11 32.97
CA THR A 79 13.85 10.79 32.78
C THR A 79 14.06 10.53 31.30
N ILE A 80 14.23 11.60 30.54
CA ILE A 80 14.76 11.54 29.18
C ILE A 80 16.27 11.68 29.35
N THR A 81 17.01 10.59 29.17
CA THR A 81 18.41 10.72 28.75
C THR A 81 18.35 11.27 27.33
N LYS A 82 18.91 12.47 27.12
CA LYS A 82 19.13 13.04 25.79
C LYS A 82 19.75 11.94 24.92
N PRO A 83 19.26 11.74 23.69
CA PRO A 83 20.05 10.97 22.73
C PRO A 83 21.39 11.69 22.57
N ASP A 84 22.45 10.93 22.71
CA ASP A 84 23.80 11.42 22.42
C ASP A 84 23.80 11.88 20.96
N SER A 85 24.21 13.11 20.73
CA SER A 85 24.23 13.79 19.45
C SER A 85 25.34 13.29 18.51
N SER A 86 25.73 12.00 18.62
CA SER A 86 26.80 11.39 17.84
C SER A 86 26.39 10.18 16.99
N ASP A 87 25.12 9.73 17.06
CA ASP A 87 24.64 8.76 16.09
C ASP A 87 24.13 9.50 14.86
N GLY A 88 24.86 9.33 13.76
CA GLY A 88 24.76 10.10 12.54
C GLY A 88 23.30 10.31 12.08
N ALA A 89 22.84 11.53 12.24
CA ALA A 89 21.70 12.05 11.47
C ALA A 89 22.14 12.19 10.01
N GLY A 90 22.34 11.04 9.37
CA GLY A 90 22.45 10.91 7.94
C GLY A 90 21.05 11.02 7.37
N ASP A 91 20.76 12.14 6.76
CA ASP A 91 19.81 12.26 5.65
C ASP A 91 18.31 11.98 5.92
N GLY A 92 17.73 12.38 7.04
CA GLY A 92 16.28 12.52 7.21
C GLY A 92 15.42 11.23 7.18
N GLY A 93 16.01 10.04 7.06
CA GLY A 93 15.34 8.76 6.97
C GLY A 93 14.63 8.31 8.25
N VAL A 94 13.90 7.20 8.18
CA VAL A 94 13.18 6.56 9.31
C VAL A 94 14.05 5.45 9.88
N SER A 95 14.22 5.44 11.20
CA SER A 95 14.96 4.42 11.93
C SER A 95 14.08 3.22 12.34
N GLY A 96 14.71 2.11 12.69
CA GLY A 96 14.01 0.96 13.28
C GLY A 96 13.30 1.29 14.59
N ASP A 97 13.88 2.21 15.37
CA ASP A 97 13.32 2.73 16.62
C ASP A 97 11.99 3.48 16.35
N ASP A 98 11.95 4.30 15.31
CA ASP A 98 10.73 5.01 14.92
C ASP A 98 9.60 4.02 14.56
N ILE A 99 9.93 2.95 13.83
CA ILE A 99 8.97 1.92 13.42
C ILE A 99 8.40 1.18 14.64
N VAL A 100 9.25 0.71 15.57
CA VAL A 100 8.77 -0.03 16.75
C VAL A 100 7.97 0.87 17.68
N ASN A 101 8.42 2.09 17.93
CA ASN A 101 7.70 3.05 18.78
C ASN A 101 6.32 3.38 18.21
N PHE A 102 6.24 3.61 16.89
CA PHE A 102 4.95 3.82 16.22
C PHE A 102 4.05 2.59 16.33
N ALA A 103 4.59 1.38 16.10
CA ALA A 103 3.83 0.14 16.16
C ALA A 103 3.29 -0.13 17.58
N ILE A 104 4.07 0.09 18.64
CA ILE A 104 3.62 -0.02 20.03
C ILE A 104 2.49 0.98 20.33
N SER A 105 2.67 2.24 19.91
CA SER A 105 1.66 3.29 20.06
C SER A 105 0.34 2.93 19.36
N SER A 106 0.44 2.48 18.10
CA SER A 106 -0.71 2.07 17.30
C SER A 106 -1.42 0.84 17.90
N THR A 107 -0.65 -0.12 18.45
CA THR A 107 -1.17 -1.29 19.15
C THR A 107 -1.98 -0.89 20.37
N TRP A 108 -1.43 -0.02 21.22
CA TRP A 108 -2.11 0.48 22.41
C TRP A 108 -3.43 1.20 22.05
N GLN A 109 -3.38 2.10 21.07
CA GLN A 109 -4.58 2.80 20.58
C GLN A 109 -5.63 1.82 20.04
N THR A 110 -5.20 0.80 19.30
CA THR A 110 -6.11 -0.19 18.71
C THR A 110 -6.78 -1.04 19.78
N LEU A 111 -6.05 -1.43 20.82
CA LEU A 111 -6.59 -2.24 21.92
C LEU A 111 -7.56 -1.45 22.80
N PHE A 112 -7.23 -0.18 23.14
CA PHE A 112 -7.92 0.51 24.23
C PHE A 112 -8.81 1.69 23.77
N LYS A 113 -8.62 2.21 22.56
CA LYS A 113 -9.37 3.39 22.08
C LYS A 113 -10.30 3.11 20.89
N ARG A 114 -10.09 2.00 20.18
CA ARG A 114 -10.85 1.69 18.96
C ARG A 114 -11.95 0.64 19.12
N ASN A 115 -12.13 0.07 20.27
CA ASN A 115 -13.29 -0.73 20.74
C ASN A 115 -13.94 -1.67 19.72
N LEU A 116 -13.24 -2.72 19.28
CA LEU A 116 -13.87 -3.76 18.47
C LEU A 116 -14.66 -4.75 19.34
N TYR A 117 -15.98 -4.76 19.18
CA TYR A 117 -16.88 -5.69 19.88
C TYR A 117 -17.15 -6.94 19.03
N PRO A 118 -17.05 -8.16 19.60
CA PRO A 118 -17.16 -9.39 18.82
C PRO A 118 -18.60 -9.85 18.55
N TRP A 119 -19.62 -9.13 18.96
CA TRP A 119 -21.02 -9.56 18.93
C TRP A 119 -21.52 -10.03 17.55
N LYS A 120 -20.97 -9.54 16.45
CA LYS A 120 -21.30 -9.99 15.09
C LYS A 120 -20.74 -11.37 14.75
N PHE A 121 -19.72 -11.82 15.46
CA PHE A 121 -18.94 -13.01 15.12
C PHE A 121 -19.23 -14.20 16.04
N HIS A 122 -20.11 -14.03 17.00
CA HIS A 122 -20.50 -15.07 17.94
C HIS A 122 -21.93 -15.58 17.70
N PRO A 123 -22.22 -16.86 18.01
CA PRO A 123 -23.57 -17.37 17.97
C PRO A 123 -24.43 -16.69 19.04
N ARG A 124 -25.78 -16.69 18.85
CA ARG A 124 -26.72 -15.97 19.73
C ARG A 124 -26.70 -16.43 21.20
N ASN A 125 -26.29 -17.65 21.45
CA ASN A 125 -26.20 -18.23 22.82
C ASN A 125 -24.79 -18.07 23.41
N TRP A 126 -23.89 -17.37 22.75
CA TRP A 126 -22.58 -17.06 23.31
C TRP A 126 -22.71 -16.07 24.46
N SER A 127 -22.00 -16.35 25.55
CA SER A 127 -21.88 -15.45 26.69
C SER A 127 -20.48 -14.86 26.77
N GLU A 128 -20.44 -13.57 26.94
CA GLU A 128 -19.18 -12.83 27.06
C GLU A 128 -18.45 -13.25 28.35
N PRO A 129 -17.12 -13.41 28.34
CA PRO A 129 -16.35 -13.73 29.53
C PRO A 129 -16.55 -12.69 30.64
N LYS A 130 -16.60 -13.11 31.89
CA LYS A 130 -16.69 -12.20 33.03
C LYS A 130 -15.30 -11.79 33.49
N PRO A 131 -15.07 -10.49 33.81
CA PRO A 131 -13.77 -10.02 34.30
C PRO A 131 -13.39 -10.62 35.66
N ASP A 132 -14.38 -10.86 36.56
CA ASP A 132 -14.16 -11.36 37.92
C ASP A 132 -13.54 -12.76 37.90
N GLY A 133 -12.37 -12.88 38.51
CA GLY A 133 -11.65 -14.15 38.64
C GLY A 133 -10.93 -14.66 37.39
N ALA A 134 -10.95 -13.91 36.30
CA ALA A 134 -10.16 -14.20 35.10
C ALA A 134 -8.69 -13.82 35.28
N GLY A 135 -7.80 -14.45 34.49
CA GLY A 135 -6.38 -14.07 34.41
C GLY A 135 -6.20 -12.74 33.70
N SER A 136 -5.02 -12.16 33.82
CA SER A 136 -4.67 -10.90 33.14
C SER A 136 -3.38 -11.00 32.36
N VAL A 137 -3.29 -10.25 31.27
CA VAL A 137 -2.01 -10.01 30.57
C VAL A 137 -1.16 -9.11 31.45
N THR A 138 0.01 -9.61 31.84
CA THR A 138 0.89 -8.97 32.82
C THR A 138 1.97 -8.09 32.16
N ARG A 139 2.37 -8.43 30.92
CA ARG A 139 3.32 -7.66 30.13
C ARG A 139 3.34 -8.09 28.66
N ILE A 140 3.86 -7.22 27.82
CA ILE A 140 4.11 -7.46 26.40
C ILE A 140 5.59 -7.19 26.13
N ASP A 141 6.32 -8.25 25.77
CA ASP A 141 7.75 -8.18 25.42
C ASP A 141 7.91 -8.16 23.90
N VAL A 142 8.55 -7.13 23.36
CA VAL A 142 8.89 -6.98 21.93
C VAL A 142 10.40 -7.12 21.77
N ARG A 143 10.87 -8.09 20.99
CA ARG A 143 12.27 -8.43 20.84
C ARG A 143 12.71 -8.34 19.39
N VAL A 144 13.58 -7.39 19.06
CA VAL A 144 14.26 -7.30 17.76
C VAL A 144 15.63 -7.98 17.92
N LEU A 145 15.79 -9.12 17.26
CA LEU A 145 16.89 -10.06 17.50
C LEU A 145 18.16 -9.75 16.70
N SER A 146 18.04 -8.88 15.68
CA SER A 146 19.17 -8.47 14.83
C SER A 146 19.20 -6.96 14.66
N ALA A 147 20.36 -6.42 14.29
CA ALA A 147 20.45 -5.03 13.89
C ALA A 147 19.64 -4.81 12.59
N ASN A 148 18.92 -3.71 12.54
CA ASN A 148 18.25 -3.32 11.30
C ASN A 148 19.28 -2.85 10.26
N PRO A 149 19.04 -3.05 8.96
CA PRO A 149 19.84 -2.40 7.93
C PRO A 149 19.62 -0.88 7.94
N ASP A 150 20.59 -0.12 7.46
CA ASP A 150 20.49 1.34 7.34
C ASP A 150 19.32 1.76 6.43
N SER A 151 18.94 0.88 5.49
CA SER A 151 17.80 1.03 4.56
C SER A 151 16.44 0.69 5.17
N ILE A 152 16.33 0.43 6.48
CA ILE A 152 15.07 -0.09 7.10
C ILE A 152 13.82 0.74 6.79
N GLY A 153 13.97 2.05 6.57
CA GLY A 153 12.87 2.95 6.20
C GLY A 153 12.53 2.96 4.70
N LYS A 154 13.37 2.33 3.87
CA LYS A 154 13.24 2.26 2.40
C LYS A 154 13.90 0.99 1.82
N PRO A 155 13.51 -0.20 2.26
CA PRO A 155 14.21 -1.41 1.88
C PRO A 155 13.85 -1.86 0.46
N LEU A 156 14.82 -2.40 -0.26
CA LEU A 156 14.51 -3.19 -1.45
C LEU A 156 13.64 -4.41 -1.07
N ALA A 157 12.81 -4.86 -2.01
CA ALA A 157 11.98 -6.05 -1.80
C ALA A 157 12.84 -7.26 -1.42
N GLY A 158 12.60 -7.81 -0.23
CA GLY A 158 13.35 -8.93 0.35
C GLY A 158 14.63 -8.57 1.10
N GLU A 159 15.00 -7.30 1.21
CA GLU A 159 16.17 -6.87 1.99
C GLU A 159 15.94 -6.98 3.50
N VAL A 160 14.69 -6.81 3.94
CA VAL A 160 14.32 -6.89 5.36
C VAL A 160 13.60 -8.20 5.64
N ASP A 161 13.98 -8.88 6.72
CA ASP A 161 13.25 -10.03 7.24
C ASP A 161 11.98 -9.57 7.97
N GLU A 162 10.84 -9.80 7.35
CA GLU A 162 9.52 -9.43 7.88
C GLU A 162 8.87 -10.53 8.74
N SER A 163 9.59 -11.66 8.96
CA SER A 163 9.08 -12.76 9.77
C SER A 163 9.03 -12.42 11.25
N TYR A 164 8.11 -13.07 11.96
CA TYR A 164 7.97 -12.93 13.41
C TYR A 164 7.43 -14.21 14.04
N SER A 165 7.63 -14.34 15.35
CA SER A 165 6.91 -15.24 16.22
C SER A 165 6.16 -14.45 17.31
N LEU A 166 4.98 -14.95 17.69
CA LEU A 166 4.17 -14.37 18.76
C LEU A 166 3.71 -15.51 19.67
N THR A 167 3.93 -15.34 20.97
CA THR A 167 3.39 -16.24 22.00
C THR A 167 2.61 -15.43 23.04
N LEU A 168 1.50 -15.98 23.52
CA LEU A 168 0.78 -15.49 24.68
C LEU A 168 0.56 -16.68 25.63
N THR A 169 1.16 -16.64 26.79
CA THR A 169 1.09 -17.73 27.77
C THR A 169 -0.18 -17.66 28.61
N GLU A 170 -0.56 -18.73 29.29
CA GLU A 170 -1.73 -18.75 30.19
C GLU A 170 -1.57 -17.86 31.42
N ASP A 171 -0.32 -17.62 31.86
CA ASP A 171 0.03 -16.70 32.93
C ASP A 171 0.15 -15.24 32.49
N GLY A 172 -0.25 -14.95 31.25
CA GLY A 172 -0.44 -13.59 30.75
C GLY A 172 0.82 -12.88 30.23
N VAL A 173 1.84 -13.61 29.77
CA VAL A 173 2.99 -13.00 29.11
C VAL A 173 2.85 -13.10 27.61
N ALA A 174 2.77 -11.95 26.93
CA ALA A 174 2.87 -11.87 25.47
C ALA A 174 4.34 -11.62 25.07
N THR A 175 4.85 -12.37 24.11
CA THR A 175 6.20 -12.16 23.56
C THR A 175 6.14 -12.15 22.04
N ILE A 176 6.64 -11.07 21.43
CA ILE A 176 6.85 -10.94 20.00
C ILE A 176 8.36 -10.97 19.77
N SER A 177 8.83 -11.83 18.86
CA SER A 177 10.23 -11.90 18.49
C SER A 177 10.36 -11.86 16.96
N ALA A 178 11.22 -10.99 16.46
CA ALA A 178 11.45 -10.77 15.03
C ALA A 178 12.91 -10.40 14.79
N ASN A 179 13.42 -10.63 13.57
CA ASN A 179 14.78 -10.24 13.21
C ASN A 179 14.88 -8.75 12.82
N SER A 180 13.74 -8.08 12.55
CA SER A 180 13.72 -6.67 12.19
C SER A 180 12.61 -5.91 12.92
N SER A 181 12.71 -4.59 12.92
CA SER A 181 11.67 -3.69 13.43
C SER A 181 10.34 -3.84 12.67
N VAL A 182 10.38 -4.09 11.35
CA VAL A 182 9.18 -4.30 10.53
C VAL A 182 8.50 -5.63 10.90
N GLY A 183 9.26 -6.72 11.07
CA GLY A 183 8.72 -7.98 11.56
C GLY A 183 8.07 -7.85 12.94
N ALA A 184 8.69 -7.07 13.85
CA ALA A 184 8.12 -6.77 15.17
C ALA A 184 6.80 -6.00 15.07
N ALA A 185 6.70 -5.02 14.15
CA ALA A 185 5.47 -4.27 13.87
C ALA A 185 4.34 -5.18 13.35
N HIS A 186 4.67 -6.14 12.47
CA HIS A 186 3.69 -7.16 12.02
C HIS A 186 3.21 -8.06 13.15
N GLY A 187 4.10 -8.44 14.06
CA GLY A 187 3.75 -9.22 15.26
C GLY A 187 2.81 -8.44 16.20
N LEU A 188 3.07 -7.14 16.39
CA LEU A 188 2.23 -6.23 17.17
C LEU A 188 0.84 -6.05 16.53
N THR A 189 0.78 -5.88 15.20
CA THR A 189 -0.49 -5.84 14.45
C THR A 189 -1.30 -7.14 14.67
N THR A 190 -0.64 -8.31 14.61
CA THR A 190 -1.28 -9.60 14.85
C THR A 190 -1.76 -9.73 16.31
N LEU A 191 -0.99 -9.24 17.28
CA LEU A 191 -1.41 -9.22 18.69
C LEU A 191 -2.76 -8.51 18.86
N THR A 192 -2.99 -7.37 18.17
CA THR A 192 -4.27 -6.64 18.26
C THR A 192 -5.45 -7.48 17.79
N GLN A 193 -5.24 -8.40 16.86
CA GLN A 193 -6.29 -9.25 16.30
C GLN A 193 -6.73 -10.38 17.24
N LEU A 194 -6.00 -10.62 18.32
CA LEU A 194 -6.35 -11.61 19.35
C LEU A 194 -7.31 -11.06 20.42
N PHE A 195 -7.55 -9.75 20.44
CA PHE A 195 -8.29 -9.08 21.49
C PHE A 195 -9.57 -8.42 21.00
N PHE A 196 -10.54 -8.32 21.93
CA PHE A 196 -11.83 -7.67 21.73
C PHE A 196 -12.15 -6.75 22.92
N ALA A 197 -12.88 -5.68 22.65
CA ALA A 197 -13.45 -4.85 23.68
C ALA A 197 -14.63 -5.58 24.35
N HIS A 198 -14.73 -5.50 25.68
CA HIS A 198 -15.83 -6.04 26.45
C HIS A 198 -17.03 -5.08 26.43
N SER A 199 -18.24 -5.62 26.52
CA SER A 199 -19.49 -4.85 26.44
C SER A 199 -19.69 -3.83 27.58
N ASP A 200 -18.96 -3.98 28.70
CA ASP A 200 -18.92 -2.99 29.78
C ASP A 200 -18.16 -1.70 29.45
N LYS A 201 -17.48 -1.65 28.29
CA LYS A 201 -16.68 -0.52 27.78
C LYS A 201 -15.48 -0.14 28.67
N GLN A 202 -15.08 -1.01 29.58
CA GLN A 202 -13.97 -0.80 30.51
C GLN A 202 -12.84 -1.80 30.32
N HIS A 203 -13.15 -2.97 29.78
CA HIS A 203 -12.20 -4.07 29.67
C HIS A 203 -11.95 -4.47 28.21
N VAL A 204 -10.77 -5.01 27.98
CA VAL A 204 -10.35 -5.66 26.73
C VAL A 204 -9.91 -7.08 27.09
N TYR A 205 -10.26 -8.05 26.29
CA TYR A 205 -10.00 -9.45 26.60
C TYR A 205 -9.65 -10.29 25.37
N THR A 206 -9.04 -11.44 25.63
CA THR A 206 -8.92 -12.57 24.69
C THR A 206 -9.46 -13.84 25.36
N ASN A 207 -9.96 -14.78 24.58
CA ASN A 207 -10.36 -16.12 25.04
C ASN A 207 -9.56 -17.22 24.33
N LEU A 208 -8.34 -16.88 23.89
CA LEU A 208 -7.52 -17.71 23.00
C LEU A 208 -6.22 -18.20 23.65
N ALA A 209 -5.90 -17.77 24.88
CA ALA A 209 -4.65 -18.18 25.53
C ALA A 209 -4.62 -19.69 25.84
N PRO A 210 -3.47 -20.36 25.77
CA PRO A 210 -2.23 -19.84 25.24
C PRO A 210 -2.28 -19.71 23.71
N VAL A 211 -1.47 -18.79 23.14
CA VAL A 211 -1.34 -18.60 21.69
C VAL A 211 0.10 -18.83 21.27
N LYS A 212 0.29 -19.47 20.13
CA LYS A 212 1.57 -19.58 19.45
C LYS A 212 1.40 -19.36 17.96
N ILE A 213 2.12 -18.37 17.43
CA ILE A 213 2.12 -18.00 16.01
C ILE A 213 3.55 -17.96 15.50
N THR A 214 3.75 -18.46 14.29
CA THR A 214 4.95 -18.19 13.46
C THR A 214 4.48 -17.75 12.11
N ASP A 215 5.03 -16.66 11.59
CA ASP A 215 4.51 -16.03 10.38
C ASP A 215 5.61 -15.37 9.56
N SER A 216 5.42 -15.33 8.25
CA SER A 216 6.30 -14.67 7.28
C SER A 216 5.59 -14.47 5.95
N PRO A 217 5.93 -13.41 5.18
CA PRO A 217 5.33 -13.19 3.88
C PRO A 217 5.82 -14.17 2.81
N LYS A 218 4.93 -14.56 1.91
CA LYS A 218 5.26 -15.35 0.71
C LYS A 218 5.93 -14.49 -0.37
N PHE A 219 5.42 -13.28 -0.58
CA PHE A 219 5.94 -12.33 -1.56
C PHE A 219 6.52 -11.11 -0.88
N GLN A 220 7.61 -10.58 -1.44
CA GLN A 220 8.40 -9.51 -0.85
C GLN A 220 7.85 -8.11 -1.15
N HIS A 221 7.03 -7.97 -2.20
CA HIS A 221 6.35 -6.74 -2.58
C HIS A 221 4.84 -6.95 -2.48
N ARG A 222 4.17 -6.16 -1.65
CA ARG A 222 2.74 -6.28 -1.38
C ARG A 222 2.15 -4.89 -1.25
N GLY A 223 1.37 -4.46 -2.24
CA GLY A 223 0.92 -3.07 -2.28
C GLY A 223 -0.46 -2.85 -2.87
N ILE A 224 -0.81 -1.58 -2.85
CA ILE A 224 -1.87 -0.99 -3.66
C ILE A 224 -1.31 0.19 -4.45
N ASN A 225 -1.88 0.42 -5.63
CA ASN A 225 -1.72 1.66 -6.38
C ASN A 225 -2.95 2.55 -6.11
N LEU A 226 -2.73 3.85 -5.96
CA LEU A 226 -3.78 4.88 -5.94
C LEU A 226 -3.44 5.98 -6.92
N ASP A 227 -4.34 6.20 -7.87
CA ASP A 227 -4.31 7.35 -8.77
C ASP A 227 -4.85 8.59 -8.07
N THR A 228 -4.06 9.66 -8.03
CA THR A 228 -4.42 10.95 -7.42
C THR A 228 -4.51 12.09 -8.44
N SER A 229 -4.47 11.74 -9.74
CA SER A 229 -4.53 12.68 -10.84
C SER A 229 -5.93 12.78 -11.48
N ARG A 230 -6.61 11.64 -11.74
CA ARG A 230 -7.97 11.66 -12.30
C ARG A 230 -8.95 12.23 -11.31
N ALA A 231 -8.84 11.90 -10.03
CA ALA A 231 -9.56 12.57 -8.95
C ALA A 231 -8.57 13.12 -7.91
N ALA A 232 -8.95 14.23 -7.26
CA ALA A 232 -8.12 14.83 -6.24
C ALA A 232 -8.37 14.20 -4.86
N PHE A 233 -7.30 13.89 -4.14
CA PHE A 233 -7.31 13.36 -2.79
C PHE A 233 -6.55 14.28 -1.84
N SER A 234 -6.97 14.32 -0.59
CA SER A 234 -6.23 15.04 0.46
C SER A 234 -5.09 14.18 1.01
N VAL A 235 -4.16 14.83 1.72
CA VAL A 235 -3.11 14.14 2.50
C VAL A 235 -3.69 13.13 3.47
N ASP A 236 -4.84 13.45 4.08
CA ASP A 236 -5.50 12.56 5.04
C ASP A 236 -6.15 11.35 4.35
N ASP A 237 -6.65 11.51 3.13
CA ASP A 237 -7.15 10.39 2.32
C ASP A 237 -6.00 9.41 2.03
N VAL A 238 -4.84 9.91 1.59
CA VAL A 238 -3.65 9.09 1.33
C VAL A 238 -3.17 8.40 2.61
N LYS A 239 -3.08 9.11 3.74
CA LYS A 239 -2.68 8.53 5.03
C LYS A 239 -3.61 7.42 5.49
N ARG A 240 -4.93 7.54 5.29
CA ARG A 240 -5.88 6.46 5.61
C ARG A 240 -5.61 5.20 4.80
N GLN A 241 -5.27 5.33 3.52
CA GLN A 241 -4.92 4.16 2.70
C GLN A 241 -3.60 3.52 3.17
N ILE A 242 -2.61 4.31 3.56
CA ILE A 242 -1.35 3.83 4.16
C ILE A 242 -1.62 3.07 5.46
N ASP A 243 -2.47 3.60 6.36
CA ASP A 243 -2.87 2.92 7.60
C ASP A 243 -3.48 1.54 7.31
N ALA A 244 -4.35 1.46 6.30
CA ALA A 244 -4.97 0.20 5.90
C ALA A 244 -3.96 -0.78 5.28
N CYS A 245 -3.01 -0.31 4.47
CA CYS A 245 -1.91 -1.11 3.97
C CYS A 245 -1.11 -1.73 5.13
N ALA A 246 -0.64 -0.91 6.06
CA ALA A 246 0.14 -1.36 7.21
C ALA A 246 -0.63 -2.41 8.06
N TYR A 247 -1.92 -2.15 8.32
CA TYR A 247 -2.76 -3.08 9.09
C TYR A 247 -3.00 -4.42 8.38
N ASN A 248 -2.96 -4.45 7.03
CA ASN A 248 -3.03 -5.66 6.22
C ASN A 248 -1.65 -6.27 5.89
N LYS A 249 -0.58 -5.80 6.53
CA LYS A 249 0.82 -6.22 6.30
C LYS A 249 1.27 -6.03 4.84
N MET A 250 0.71 -5.06 4.14
CA MET A 250 1.27 -4.55 2.90
C MET A 250 2.44 -3.63 3.22
N ASN A 251 3.48 -3.67 2.40
CA ASN A 251 4.72 -2.92 2.60
C ASN A 251 5.01 -1.91 1.49
N ARG A 252 4.06 -1.73 0.56
CA ARG A 252 4.18 -0.75 -0.54
C ARG A 252 2.87 0.00 -0.73
N PHE A 253 3.00 1.29 -1.00
CA PHE A 253 1.92 2.17 -1.42
C PHE A 253 2.38 2.91 -2.67
N HIS A 254 1.85 2.53 -3.83
CA HIS A 254 2.20 3.15 -5.11
C HIS A 254 1.30 4.35 -5.33
N LEU A 255 1.89 5.54 -5.39
CA LEU A 255 1.21 6.80 -5.66
C LEU A 255 1.42 7.20 -7.11
N HIS A 256 0.41 6.98 -7.94
CA HIS A 256 0.33 7.53 -9.31
C HIS A 256 -0.09 8.99 -9.19
N VAL A 257 0.91 9.91 -9.18
CA VAL A 257 0.66 11.25 -8.69
C VAL A 257 0.23 12.21 -9.79
N THR A 258 0.66 11.97 -11.05
CA THR A 258 0.39 12.87 -12.18
C THR A 258 -0.07 12.10 -13.40
N ASP A 259 -1.00 12.69 -14.18
CA ASP A 259 -1.52 12.16 -15.42
C ASP A 259 -1.98 13.28 -16.36
N SER A 260 -2.63 12.92 -17.45
CA SER A 260 -3.19 13.82 -18.46
C SER A 260 -4.23 14.79 -17.89
N GLN A 261 -5.00 14.38 -16.88
CA GLN A 261 -6.11 15.18 -16.34
C GLN A 261 -5.61 16.23 -15.36
N SER A 262 -4.57 15.93 -14.56
CA SER A 262 -4.10 16.86 -13.55
C SER A 262 -2.64 16.64 -13.16
N TRP A 263 -2.00 17.71 -12.68
CA TRP A 263 -0.67 17.72 -12.07
C TRP A 263 -0.76 18.23 -10.61
N PRO A 264 -1.14 17.39 -9.64
CA PRO A 264 -1.35 17.84 -8.27
C PRO A 264 -0.09 17.85 -7.38
N LEU A 265 1.11 17.74 -7.95
CA LEU A 265 2.37 17.75 -7.21
C LEU A 265 3.09 19.09 -7.36
N GLU A 266 3.42 19.74 -6.25
CA GLU A 266 4.31 20.91 -6.27
C GLU A 266 5.74 20.48 -6.63
N VAL A 267 6.28 21.15 -7.65
CA VAL A 267 7.68 21.05 -8.07
C VAL A 267 8.29 22.44 -7.90
N PRO A 268 8.98 22.73 -6.79
CA PRO A 268 9.48 24.08 -6.47
C PRO A 268 10.33 24.72 -7.57
N SER A 269 11.09 23.92 -8.31
CA SER A 269 11.88 24.40 -9.44
C SER A 269 11.03 24.72 -10.68
N ILE A 270 9.80 24.15 -10.80
CA ILE A 270 8.87 24.34 -11.92
C ILE A 270 7.46 24.58 -11.39
N PRO A 271 7.22 25.67 -10.65
CA PRO A 271 5.95 25.89 -9.95
C PRO A 271 4.75 26.02 -10.90
N GLU A 272 4.97 26.32 -12.16
CA GLU A 272 3.93 26.42 -13.17
C GLU A 272 3.18 25.10 -13.40
N LEU A 273 3.83 23.94 -13.16
CA LEU A 273 3.22 22.63 -13.37
C LEU A 273 1.94 22.47 -12.54
N SER A 274 2.04 22.62 -11.23
CA SER A 274 0.87 22.51 -10.36
C SER A 274 -0.01 23.77 -10.42
N ALA A 275 0.56 24.96 -10.59
CA ALA A 275 -0.20 26.21 -10.67
C ALA A 275 -1.21 26.25 -11.84
N LYS A 276 -0.92 25.55 -12.94
CA LYS A 276 -1.78 25.50 -14.13
C LYS A 276 -2.33 24.09 -14.42
N GLY A 277 -1.63 23.04 -13.99
CA GLY A 277 -2.01 21.67 -14.26
C GLY A 277 -2.89 21.03 -13.18
N ALA A 278 -2.92 21.53 -11.94
CA ALA A 278 -3.83 21.05 -10.93
C ALA A 278 -5.26 21.56 -11.14
N TYR A 279 -6.25 20.81 -10.64
CA TYR A 279 -7.66 21.24 -10.71
C TYR A 279 -7.92 22.54 -9.94
N ARG A 280 -7.28 22.72 -8.80
CA ARG A 280 -7.34 23.92 -7.96
C ARG A 280 -6.07 24.02 -7.10
N PRO A 281 -5.70 25.25 -6.67
CA PRO A 281 -4.50 25.44 -5.83
C PRO A 281 -4.53 24.71 -4.48
N ASP A 282 -5.71 24.50 -3.90
CA ASP A 282 -5.90 23.80 -2.62
C ASP A 282 -5.94 22.25 -2.77
N LEU A 283 -5.85 21.74 -4.00
CA LEU A 283 -5.79 20.33 -4.33
C LEU A 283 -4.39 19.91 -4.82
N VAL A 284 -3.36 20.59 -4.34
CA VAL A 284 -1.95 20.33 -4.66
C VAL A 284 -1.26 19.77 -3.43
N PHE A 285 -0.55 18.68 -3.57
CA PHE A 285 0.40 18.22 -2.57
C PHE A 285 1.61 19.15 -2.58
N THR A 286 1.77 19.95 -1.54
CA THR A 286 2.96 20.78 -1.38
C THR A 286 4.22 19.91 -1.18
N ALA A 287 5.40 20.49 -1.33
CA ALA A 287 6.65 19.78 -1.06
C ALA A 287 6.69 19.22 0.38
N SER A 288 6.11 19.96 1.34
CA SER A 288 5.97 19.51 2.74
C SER A 288 4.96 18.39 2.91
N ASP A 289 3.81 18.46 2.23
CA ASP A 289 2.79 17.38 2.25
C ASP A 289 3.36 16.08 1.70
N PHE A 290 4.06 16.18 0.58
CA PHE A 290 4.69 15.03 -0.07
C PHE A 290 5.72 14.35 0.84
N GLN A 291 6.60 15.13 1.50
CA GLN A 291 7.54 14.60 2.48
C GLN A 291 6.82 13.98 3.68
N THR A 292 5.75 14.63 4.17
CA THR A 292 4.95 14.15 5.29
C THR A 292 4.30 12.79 4.97
N MET A 293 3.73 12.61 3.78
CA MET A 293 3.13 11.34 3.36
C MET A 293 4.17 10.22 3.29
N GLN A 294 5.32 10.46 2.69
CA GLN A 294 6.41 9.49 2.57
C GLN A 294 6.92 9.05 3.96
N ARG A 295 7.21 10.01 4.84
CA ARG A 295 7.65 9.71 6.21
C ARG A 295 6.59 8.95 6.99
N TYR A 296 5.31 9.34 6.84
CA TYR A 296 4.17 8.68 7.49
C TYR A 296 4.02 7.22 7.06
N ALA A 297 4.27 6.91 5.81
CA ALA A 297 4.30 5.54 5.30
C ALA A 297 5.50 4.77 5.89
N ALA A 298 6.70 5.33 5.80
CA ALA A 298 7.95 4.67 6.19
C ALA A 298 7.98 4.28 7.69
N ILE A 299 7.43 5.11 8.59
CA ILE A 299 7.35 4.78 10.04
C ILE A 299 6.39 3.61 10.34
N GLN A 300 5.56 3.22 9.38
CA GLN A 300 4.66 2.07 9.46
C GLN A 300 5.21 0.83 8.76
N GLY A 301 6.44 0.90 8.23
CA GLY A 301 7.03 -0.15 7.41
C GLY A 301 6.40 -0.26 6.02
N VAL A 302 5.76 0.83 5.54
CA VAL A 302 5.19 0.95 4.19
C VAL A 302 6.02 1.95 3.41
N GLU A 303 6.56 1.55 2.28
CA GLU A 303 7.29 2.44 1.38
C GLU A 303 6.34 3.06 0.36
N MET A 304 6.37 4.39 0.21
CA MET A 304 5.60 5.08 -0.82
C MET A 304 6.41 5.16 -2.11
N ILE A 305 6.02 4.39 -3.12
CA ILE A 305 6.60 4.45 -4.46
C ILE A 305 5.90 5.57 -5.22
N THR A 306 6.67 6.53 -5.72
CA THR A 306 6.13 7.65 -6.50
C THR A 306 6.23 7.34 -7.97
N GLU A 307 5.13 7.54 -8.70
CA GLU A 307 5.10 7.50 -10.15
C GLU A 307 4.82 8.88 -10.73
N ILE A 308 5.65 9.25 -11.69
CA ILE A 308 5.37 10.29 -12.68
C ILE A 308 5.40 9.61 -14.04
N ASP A 309 4.23 9.39 -14.60
CA ASP A 309 4.11 8.66 -15.84
C ASP A 309 4.61 9.49 -17.03
N MET A 310 5.32 8.81 -17.93
CA MET A 310 5.91 9.41 -19.13
C MET A 310 6.36 8.34 -20.15
N PRO A 311 6.33 8.61 -21.45
CA PRO A 311 5.96 9.87 -22.13
C PRO A 311 4.47 10.02 -22.40
N GLY A 312 3.65 8.95 -22.27
CA GLY A 312 2.19 9.00 -22.29
C GLY A 312 1.65 9.71 -21.06
N HIS A 313 0.34 9.86 -20.94
CA HIS A 313 -0.35 10.39 -19.76
C HIS A 313 0.16 11.76 -19.27
N THR A 314 0.61 12.64 -20.19
CA THR A 314 1.32 13.89 -19.86
C THR A 314 0.63 15.16 -20.35
N ALA A 315 -0.65 15.08 -20.75
CA ALA A 315 -1.35 16.26 -21.30
C ALA A 315 -1.41 17.44 -20.31
N SER A 316 -1.43 17.20 -18.99
CA SER A 316 -1.44 18.27 -17.99
C SER A 316 -0.23 19.19 -18.05
N ILE A 317 0.92 18.73 -18.57
CA ILE A 317 2.13 19.54 -18.80
C ILE A 317 1.87 20.63 -19.83
N ALA A 318 1.00 20.37 -20.82
CA ALA A 318 0.75 21.33 -21.90
C ALA A 318 0.12 22.63 -21.45
N TYR A 319 -0.56 22.66 -20.30
CA TYR A 319 -1.12 23.90 -19.73
C TYR A 319 -0.02 24.92 -19.38
N SER A 320 1.19 24.43 -19.10
CA SER A 320 2.35 25.27 -18.78
C SER A 320 3.37 25.32 -19.90
N PHE A 321 3.59 24.20 -20.57
CA PHE A 321 4.65 24.01 -21.58
C PHE A 321 4.11 23.29 -22.82
N PRO A 322 3.22 23.95 -23.61
CA PRO A 322 2.59 23.30 -24.76
C PRO A 322 3.58 22.83 -25.83
N GLU A 323 4.75 23.43 -25.91
CA GLU A 323 5.80 23.05 -26.86
C GLU A 323 6.44 21.68 -26.56
N LEU A 324 6.27 21.14 -25.35
CA LEU A 324 6.80 19.84 -24.95
C LEU A 324 5.90 18.68 -25.37
N ILE A 325 4.62 18.96 -25.60
CA ILE A 325 3.57 17.94 -25.81
C ILE A 325 3.19 17.87 -27.29
N THR A 326 3.02 16.66 -27.79
CA THR A 326 2.42 16.38 -29.09
C THR A 326 1.00 15.86 -28.92
N ALA A 327 0.15 15.98 -29.96
CA ALA A 327 -1.25 15.51 -29.98
C ALA A 327 -2.10 16.03 -28.80
N PHE A 328 -1.88 17.28 -28.35
CA PHE A 328 -2.59 17.83 -27.19
C PHE A 328 -4.07 18.06 -27.47
N ASN A 329 -4.93 17.47 -26.61
CA ASN A 329 -6.39 17.66 -26.56
C ASN A 329 -7.08 17.55 -27.93
N ILE A 330 -6.73 16.52 -28.69
CA ILE A 330 -7.36 16.25 -29.99
C ILE A 330 -8.81 15.81 -29.76
N GLN A 331 -9.74 16.45 -30.47
CA GLN A 331 -11.18 16.18 -30.43
C GLN A 331 -11.77 16.19 -31.85
N PRO A 332 -12.80 15.39 -32.18
CA PRO A 332 -13.42 14.37 -31.33
C PRO A 332 -12.69 13.00 -31.30
N ASN A 333 -11.71 12.80 -32.20
CA ASN A 333 -11.07 11.49 -32.43
C ASN A 333 -9.86 11.30 -31.50
N TRP A 334 -10.07 11.50 -30.20
CA TRP A 334 -9.01 11.37 -29.20
C TRP A 334 -8.46 9.93 -29.14
N ASP A 335 -9.27 8.91 -29.36
CA ASP A 335 -8.95 7.50 -29.34
C ASP A 335 -7.90 7.08 -30.40
N THR A 336 -7.70 7.90 -31.42
CA THR A 336 -6.59 7.72 -32.37
C THR A 336 -5.23 7.98 -31.76
N TYR A 337 -5.14 8.78 -30.69
CA TYR A 337 -3.88 9.34 -30.16
C TYR A 337 -3.62 9.03 -28.70
N ALA A 338 -4.59 8.52 -27.96
CA ALA A 338 -4.46 8.16 -26.54
C ALA A 338 -5.46 7.05 -26.18
N ALA A 339 -5.27 6.41 -25.06
CA ALA A 339 -6.22 5.44 -24.50
C ALA A 339 -7.44 6.14 -23.88
N GLU A 340 -7.23 7.34 -23.33
CA GLU A 340 -8.29 8.19 -22.76
C GLU A 340 -8.04 9.69 -22.97
N PRO A 341 -9.10 10.55 -22.92
CA PRO A 341 -8.94 12.00 -23.01
C PRO A 341 -8.53 12.61 -21.65
N PRO A 342 -7.83 13.76 -21.67
CA PRO A 342 -7.32 14.47 -22.83
C PRO A 342 -6.04 13.83 -23.39
N THR A 343 -5.92 13.83 -24.71
CA THR A 343 -4.71 13.34 -25.37
C THR A 343 -3.54 14.27 -25.11
N GLY A 344 -2.33 13.72 -25.05
CA GLY A 344 -1.09 14.50 -24.92
C GLY A 344 0.08 13.64 -24.49
N THR A 345 1.13 13.68 -25.27
CA THR A 345 2.32 12.83 -25.10
C THR A 345 3.58 13.68 -25.24
N LEU A 346 4.59 13.46 -24.40
CA LEU A 346 5.90 14.13 -24.50
C LEU A 346 6.58 13.80 -25.82
N LYS A 347 7.16 14.82 -26.47
CA LYS A 347 7.93 14.67 -27.72
C LYS A 347 9.23 13.93 -27.45
N LEU A 348 9.44 12.79 -28.11
CA LEU A 348 10.63 11.94 -27.88
C LEU A 348 11.94 12.56 -28.40
N ASN A 349 11.87 13.37 -29.47
CA ASN A 349 13.07 13.91 -30.14
C ASN A 349 13.30 15.42 -29.86
N SER A 350 12.72 15.95 -28.80
CA SER A 350 12.83 17.37 -28.44
C SER A 350 13.92 17.60 -27.38
N PRO A 351 14.95 18.44 -27.66
CA PRO A 351 15.92 18.86 -26.64
C PRO A 351 15.25 19.57 -25.45
N LYS A 352 14.19 20.34 -25.70
CA LYS A 352 13.43 21.02 -24.62
C LYS A 352 12.79 20.04 -23.66
N VAL A 353 12.25 18.93 -24.14
CA VAL A 353 11.75 17.84 -23.27
C VAL A 353 12.88 17.28 -22.44
N SER A 354 14.05 17.13 -23.04
CA SER A 354 15.24 16.67 -22.34
C SER A 354 15.67 17.60 -21.21
N GLU A 355 15.67 18.91 -21.41
CA GLU A 355 15.99 19.92 -20.40
C GLU A 355 14.92 19.97 -19.30
N PHE A 356 13.64 19.92 -19.69
CA PHE A 356 12.52 19.90 -18.76
C PHE A 356 12.58 18.69 -17.82
N LEU A 357 12.78 17.47 -18.36
CA LEU A 357 12.85 16.25 -17.57
C LEU A 357 14.08 16.21 -16.65
N ASN A 358 15.22 16.78 -17.08
CA ASN A 358 16.36 16.94 -16.17
C ASN A 358 15.97 17.79 -14.97
N LYS A 359 15.37 18.95 -15.22
CA LYS A 359 14.95 19.87 -14.15
C LYS A 359 13.89 19.26 -13.23
N LEU A 360 12.92 18.54 -13.79
CA LEU A 360 11.88 17.84 -13.05
C LEU A 360 12.45 16.76 -12.13
N LEU A 361 13.28 15.87 -12.68
CA LEU A 361 13.84 14.75 -11.95
C LEU A 361 14.91 15.20 -10.93
N ASP A 362 15.71 16.24 -11.25
CA ASP A 362 16.67 16.85 -10.31
C ASP A 362 15.98 17.49 -9.09
N ASP A 363 14.69 17.88 -9.21
CA ASP A 363 13.88 18.37 -8.09
C ASP A 363 13.19 17.23 -7.32
N VAL A 364 12.54 16.31 -8.02
CA VAL A 364 11.67 15.29 -7.41
C VAL A 364 12.48 14.16 -6.76
N LEU A 365 13.49 13.62 -7.45
CA LEU A 365 14.20 12.42 -6.98
C LEU A 365 14.93 12.61 -5.64
N PRO A 366 15.57 13.76 -5.33
CA PRO A 366 16.15 14.01 -4.00
C PRO A 366 15.11 14.04 -2.87
N ARG A 367 13.83 14.29 -3.17
CA ARG A 367 12.75 14.27 -2.18
C ARG A 367 12.15 12.87 -2.00
N VAL A 368 12.33 11.99 -2.98
CA VAL A 368 11.91 10.58 -2.94
C VAL A 368 12.96 9.71 -2.26
N SER A 369 14.24 9.89 -2.61
CA SER A 369 15.34 9.01 -2.20
C SER A 369 15.55 8.83 -0.69
N PRO A 370 15.14 9.74 0.22
CA PRO A 370 15.21 9.48 1.66
C PRO A 370 14.22 8.41 2.15
N TYR A 371 13.10 8.19 1.46
CA TYR A 371 11.97 7.38 1.91
C TYR A 371 11.59 6.22 0.99
N SER A 372 12.17 6.16 -0.21
CA SER A 372 11.92 5.08 -1.17
C SER A 372 13.22 4.60 -1.81
N ALA A 373 13.27 3.30 -2.12
CA ALA A 373 14.30 2.68 -2.94
C ALA A 373 13.90 2.62 -4.43
N TYR A 374 12.69 3.05 -4.77
CA TYR A 374 12.11 2.93 -6.11
C TYR A 374 11.58 4.27 -6.62
N PHE A 375 11.58 4.40 -7.95
CA PHE A 375 10.86 5.44 -8.65
C PHE A 375 10.23 4.87 -9.92
N HIS A 376 8.90 5.06 -10.09
CA HIS A 376 8.17 4.57 -11.25
C HIS A 376 8.11 5.65 -12.33
N THR A 377 8.55 5.30 -13.53
CA THR A 377 8.61 6.22 -14.67
C THR A 377 7.47 6.01 -15.68
N GLY A 378 6.48 5.18 -15.32
CA GLY A 378 5.31 4.91 -16.16
C GLY A 378 5.65 4.14 -17.44
N GLY A 379 5.06 4.57 -18.55
CA GLY A 379 5.35 4.08 -19.90
C GLY A 379 4.26 3.20 -20.48
N ASP A 380 3.09 3.13 -19.86
CA ASP A 380 1.92 2.45 -20.42
C ASP A 380 1.24 3.29 -21.50
N GLU A 381 0.46 2.60 -22.32
CA GLU A 381 -0.49 3.16 -23.30
C GLU A 381 0.06 4.24 -24.25
N VAL A 382 1.37 4.26 -24.47
CA VAL A 382 2.01 5.27 -25.37
C VAL A 382 1.58 5.01 -26.82
N ASN A 383 0.66 5.84 -27.31
CA ASN A 383 0.11 5.70 -28.65
C ASN A 383 1.06 6.26 -29.71
N LYS A 384 1.54 5.39 -30.60
CA LYS A 384 2.48 5.76 -31.69
C LYS A 384 1.91 6.80 -32.65
N ASN A 385 0.59 6.84 -32.85
CA ASN A 385 -0.03 7.83 -33.73
C ASN A 385 0.12 9.27 -33.22
N ALA A 386 0.30 9.49 -31.92
CA ALA A 386 0.57 10.81 -31.37
C ALA A 386 1.80 11.48 -32.04
N TYR A 387 2.80 10.68 -32.39
CA TYR A 387 4.04 11.18 -33.01
C TYR A 387 3.92 11.52 -34.49
N THR A 388 2.81 11.19 -35.15
CA THR A 388 2.52 11.71 -36.51
C THR A 388 2.26 13.21 -36.48
N LEU A 389 1.84 13.75 -35.34
CA LEU A 389 1.60 15.18 -35.11
C LEU A 389 2.83 15.90 -34.51
N ASP A 390 3.87 15.17 -34.10
CA ASP A 390 5.12 15.72 -33.60
C ASP A 390 5.94 16.25 -34.78
N GLU A 391 6.16 17.56 -34.84
CA GLU A 391 6.90 18.22 -35.91
C GLU A 391 8.38 17.77 -36.02
N THR A 392 8.92 17.18 -34.95
CA THR A 392 10.32 16.70 -34.90
C THR A 392 10.47 15.27 -35.41
N VAL A 393 9.37 14.49 -35.51
CA VAL A 393 9.38 13.08 -35.90
C VAL A 393 8.48 12.80 -37.11
N LYS A 394 7.21 13.21 -37.04
CA LYS A 394 6.17 13.04 -38.09
C LYS A 394 6.00 11.59 -38.56
N SER A 395 6.02 10.64 -37.64
CA SER A 395 5.93 9.21 -37.95
C SER A 395 5.30 8.42 -36.82
N ASN A 396 4.61 7.33 -37.14
CA ASN A 396 4.18 6.27 -36.21
C ASN A 396 4.93 4.96 -36.47
N ASP A 397 5.94 4.98 -37.32
CA ASP A 397 6.76 3.80 -37.61
C ASP A 397 7.63 3.42 -36.41
N THR A 398 7.45 2.18 -35.96
CA THR A 398 8.21 1.63 -34.81
C THR A 398 9.72 1.66 -35.06
N ALA A 399 10.20 1.46 -36.30
CA ALA A 399 11.63 1.52 -36.60
C ALA A 399 12.24 2.91 -36.38
N ILE A 400 11.44 3.97 -36.51
CA ILE A 400 11.84 5.36 -36.23
C ILE A 400 11.67 5.67 -34.74
N LEU A 401 10.55 5.25 -34.12
CA LEU A 401 10.19 5.64 -32.76
C LEU A 401 10.96 4.84 -31.69
N GLN A 402 11.23 3.55 -31.91
CA GLN A 402 11.86 2.69 -30.90
C GLN A 402 13.24 3.21 -30.45
N PRO A 403 14.17 3.63 -31.34
CA PRO A 403 15.45 4.20 -30.89
C PRO A 403 15.29 5.50 -30.08
N LEU A 404 14.26 6.29 -30.38
CA LEU A 404 13.97 7.51 -29.63
C LEU A 404 13.41 7.17 -28.24
N MET A 405 12.51 6.18 -28.15
CA MET A 405 12.00 5.67 -26.89
C MET A 405 13.11 5.06 -26.05
N GLN A 406 14.01 4.26 -26.65
CA GLN A 406 15.17 3.71 -25.95
C GLN A 406 16.00 4.82 -25.29
N LYS A 407 16.34 5.85 -26.06
CA LYS A 407 17.11 7.00 -25.55
C LYS A 407 16.37 7.76 -24.44
N PHE A 408 15.03 7.89 -24.58
CA PHE A 408 14.18 8.54 -23.57
C PHE A 408 14.21 7.77 -22.25
N VAL A 409 13.97 6.47 -22.29
CA VAL A 409 13.97 5.59 -21.12
C VAL A 409 15.36 5.52 -20.47
N ASP A 410 16.41 5.27 -21.24
CA ASP A 410 17.79 5.17 -20.74
C ASP A 410 18.17 6.40 -19.93
N ARG A 411 17.89 7.59 -20.49
CA ARG A 411 18.21 8.85 -19.83
C ARG A 411 17.48 9.04 -18.50
N ASN A 412 16.19 8.75 -18.46
CA ASN A 412 15.39 8.90 -17.23
C ASN A 412 15.84 7.89 -16.18
N HIS A 413 16.06 6.64 -16.56
CA HIS A 413 16.57 5.61 -15.66
C HIS A 413 17.98 5.91 -15.13
N ASP A 414 18.85 6.53 -15.95
CA ASP A 414 20.18 6.95 -15.49
C ASP A 414 20.08 8.04 -14.39
N GLN A 415 19.11 8.94 -14.50
CA GLN A 415 18.87 9.93 -13.42
C GLN A 415 18.34 9.26 -12.15
N VAL A 416 17.39 8.33 -12.27
CA VAL A 416 16.87 7.56 -11.15
C VAL A 416 18.02 6.83 -10.42
N ARG A 417 18.89 6.13 -11.18
CA ARG A 417 20.04 5.40 -10.61
C ARG A 417 21.07 6.29 -9.93
N LYS A 418 21.28 7.54 -10.42
CA LYS A 418 22.21 8.49 -9.79
C LYS A 418 21.86 8.81 -8.34
N LEU A 419 20.58 8.72 -7.98
CA LEU A 419 20.09 8.91 -6.61
C LEU A 419 20.01 7.58 -5.82
N GLY A 420 20.54 6.48 -6.35
CA GLY A 420 20.49 5.16 -5.72
C GLY A 420 19.11 4.50 -5.77
N LEU A 421 18.19 5.02 -6.61
CA LEU A 421 16.84 4.46 -6.76
C LEU A 421 16.81 3.40 -7.86
N THR A 422 15.92 2.45 -7.72
CA THR A 422 15.63 1.41 -8.72
C THR A 422 14.47 1.88 -9.61
N PRO A 423 14.67 1.93 -10.96
CA PRO A 423 13.58 2.27 -11.86
C PRO A 423 12.51 1.18 -11.92
N VAL A 424 11.25 1.61 -12.01
CA VAL A 424 10.09 0.75 -12.29
C VAL A 424 9.39 1.28 -13.54
N VAL A 425 8.90 0.38 -14.39
CA VAL A 425 8.17 0.74 -15.63
C VAL A 425 6.99 -0.21 -15.83
N TRP A 426 5.98 0.25 -16.59
CA TRP A 426 4.93 -0.62 -17.08
C TRP A 426 5.41 -1.58 -18.17
N GLU A 427 4.73 -2.71 -18.34
CA GLU A 427 5.15 -3.83 -19.19
C GLU A 427 5.35 -3.48 -20.66
N GLU A 428 4.65 -2.46 -21.17
CA GLU A 428 4.71 -2.05 -22.57
C GLU A 428 6.08 -1.59 -23.00
N MET A 429 6.87 -0.98 -22.10
CA MET A 429 8.25 -0.59 -22.42
C MET A 429 9.09 -1.78 -22.84
N LEU A 430 8.92 -2.93 -22.17
CA LEU A 430 9.65 -4.16 -22.48
C LEU A 430 9.00 -4.99 -23.59
N LEU A 431 7.67 -5.11 -23.60
CA LEU A 431 6.95 -6.05 -24.44
C LEU A 431 6.51 -5.44 -25.77
N ASP A 432 6.02 -4.19 -25.80
CA ASP A 432 5.45 -3.55 -26.99
C ASP A 432 6.44 -2.61 -27.69
N TRP A 433 7.20 -1.85 -26.88
CA TRP A 433 8.22 -0.95 -27.39
C TRP A 433 9.58 -1.63 -27.58
N ASN A 434 9.73 -2.86 -27.06
CA ASN A 434 10.97 -3.64 -27.14
C ASN A 434 12.20 -2.84 -26.69
N VAL A 435 12.04 -2.06 -25.60
CA VAL A 435 13.14 -1.32 -24.97
C VAL A 435 14.06 -2.32 -24.29
N THR A 436 15.36 -2.18 -24.49
CA THR A 436 16.37 -2.92 -23.74
C THR A 436 16.51 -2.30 -22.34
N LEU A 437 15.94 -2.95 -21.36
CA LEU A 437 15.98 -2.49 -19.96
C LEU A 437 17.19 -3.05 -19.21
N GLY A 438 17.72 -2.27 -18.26
CA GLY A 438 18.71 -2.77 -17.29
C GLY A 438 18.15 -3.93 -16.46
N LYS A 439 19.00 -4.85 -16.00
CA LYS A 439 18.57 -6.01 -15.18
C LYS A 439 18.07 -5.64 -13.77
N ASP A 440 18.38 -4.44 -13.32
CA ASP A 440 17.89 -3.83 -12.10
C ASP A 440 16.44 -3.34 -12.24
N VAL A 441 16.00 -2.99 -13.46
CA VAL A 441 14.65 -2.44 -13.72
C VAL A 441 13.59 -3.47 -13.38
N ILE A 442 12.60 -3.04 -12.60
CA ILE A 442 11.41 -3.83 -12.29
C ILE A 442 10.34 -3.50 -13.32
N VAL A 443 9.68 -4.52 -13.84
CA VAL A 443 8.59 -4.36 -14.81
C VAL A 443 7.26 -4.66 -14.13
N GLN A 444 6.35 -3.70 -14.15
CA GLN A 444 5.01 -3.86 -13.60
C GLN A 444 4.05 -4.34 -14.69
N SER A 445 3.46 -5.52 -14.46
CA SER A 445 2.53 -6.14 -15.40
C SER A 445 1.09 -5.90 -14.96
N TRP A 446 0.24 -5.51 -15.91
CA TRP A 446 -1.17 -5.23 -15.65
C TRP A 446 -2.11 -5.94 -16.63
N GLN A 447 -1.65 -6.32 -17.83
CA GLN A 447 -2.54 -6.80 -18.89
C GLN A 447 -2.88 -8.29 -18.77
N SER A 448 -1.91 -9.17 -18.45
CA SER A 448 -2.18 -10.60 -18.44
C SER A 448 -1.14 -11.46 -17.71
N ASP A 449 -1.51 -12.69 -17.34
CA ASP A 449 -0.57 -13.68 -16.81
C ASP A 449 0.49 -14.08 -17.85
N ALA A 450 0.17 -14.01 -19.13
CA ALA A 450 1.11 -14.26 -20.22
C ALA A 450 2.23 -13.21 -20.25
N ALA A 451 1.92 -11.95 -19.94
CA ALA A 451 2.92 -10.89 -19.83
C ALA A 451 3.91 -11.17 -18.68
N VAL A 452 3.41 -11.60 -17.50
CA VAL A 452 4.25 -12.00 -16.35
C VAL A 452 5.23 -13.11 -16.75
N ALA A 453 4.75 -14.15 -17.46
CA ALA A 453 5.58 -15.24 -17.95
C ALA A 453 6.64 -14.76 -18.95
N GLN A 454 6.29 -13.84 -19.86
CA GLN A 454 7.22 -13.27 -20.85
C GLN A 454 8.29 -12.39 -20.20
N ILE A 455 7.93 -11.52 -19.23
CA ILE A 455 8.85 -10.65 -18.50
C ILE A 455 9.88 -11.49 -17.74
N THR A 456 9.41 -12.49 -16.99
CA THR A 456 10.30 -13.38 -16.23
C THR A 456 11.19 -14.23 -17.12
N ALA A 457 10.69 -14.72 -18.28
CA ALA A 457 11.49 -15.42 -19.27
C ALA A 457 12.61 -14.56 -19.88
N LYS A 458 12.41 -13.24 -19.97
CA LYS A 458 13.46 -12.27 -20.35
C LYS A 458 14.44 -11.97 -19.19
N GLY A 459 14.21 -12.51 -18.01
CA GLY A 459 15.07 -12.39 -16.82
C GLY A 459 14.90 -11.08 -16.06
N HIS A 460 13.75 -10.41 -16.17
CA HIS A 460 13.42 -9.23 -15.39
C HIS A 460 12.58 -9.59 -14.17
N LYS A 461 12.78 -8.85 -13.07
CA LYS A 461 11.90 -8.86 -11.92
C LYS A 461 10.55 -8.26 -12.30
N VAL A 462 9.46 -8.82 -11.76
CA VAL A 462 8.11 -8.39 -12.12
C VAL A 462 7.25 -8.14 -10.87
N LEU A 463 6.41 -7.10 -10.97
CA LEU A 463 5.25 -6.89 -10.10
C LEU A 463 3.99 -7.26 -10.87
N VAL A 464 3.09 -7.98 -10.22
CA VAL A 464 1.84 -8.43 -10.86
C VAL A 464 0.66 -7.57 -10.43
N GLY A 465 -0.25 -7.30 -11.36
CA GLY A 465 -1.44 -6.47 -11.11
C GLY A 465 -2.52 -6.67 -12.17
N ASN A 466 -2.68 -7.92 -12.68
CA ASN A 466 -3.57 -8.27 -13.78
C ASN A 466 -4.96 -7.66 -13.64
N TYR A 467 -5.37 -6.83 -14.63
CA TYR A 467 -6.63 -6.09 -14.61
C TYR A 467 -7.87 -7.01 -14.52
N ASN A 468 -7.79 -8.25 -14.95
CA ASN A 468 -8.90 -9.20 -14.82
C ASN A 468 -9.19 -9.63 -13.37
N TYR A 469 -8.29 -9.31 -12.43
CA TYR A 469 -8.41 -9.70 -11.03
C TYR A 469 -8.22 -8.54 -10.05
N TRP A 470 -7.16 -7.74 -10.22
CA TRP A 470 -6.69 -6.82 -9.18
C TRP A 470 -6.92 -5.34 -9.49
N TYR A 471 -7.63 -5.00 -10.57
CA TYR A 471 -8.16 -3.65 -10.78
C TYR A 471 -9.45 -3.46 -9.98
N LEU A 472 -9.42 -2.52 -9.04
CA LEU A 472 -10.50 -2.27 -8.09
C LEU A 472 -11.54 -1.28 -8.63
N ASP A 473 -11.25 -0.56 -9.69
CA ASP A 473 -12.12 0.38 -10.40
C ASP A 473 -13.09 -0.32 -11.34
N CYS A 474 -12.79 -1.53 -11.81
CA CYS A 474 -13.59 -2.28 -12.78
C CYS A 474 -15.05 -2.52 -12.36
N GLY A 475 -15.94 -2.53 -13.35
CA GLY A 475 -17.35 -2.91 -13.19
C GLY A 475 -18.27 -1.79 -12.72
N LYS A 476 -17.85 -0.54 -12.83
CA LYS A 476 -18.69 0.64 -12.53
C LYS A 476 -19.46 1.14 -13.75
N GLY A 477 -19.14 0.63 -14.92
CA GLY A 477 -19.77 0.97 -16.20
C GLY A 477 -18.90 1.88 -17.06
N GLN A 478 -19.27 1.96 -18.32
CA GLN A 478 -18.58 2.79 -19.29
C GLN A 478 -18.69 4.28 -18.92
N TRP A 479 -17.56 4.94 -18.80
CA TRP A 479 -17.46 6.36 -18.49
C TRP A 479 -16.88 7.19 -19.63
N LEU A 480 -16.18 6.56 -20.58
CA LEU A 480 -15.67 7.22 -21.77
C LEU A 480 -16.78 7.45 -22.79
N ASN A 481 -16.86 8.68 -23.32
CA ASN A 481 -17.76 9.03 -24.42
C ASN A 481 -16.98 8.94 -25.72
N PHE A 482 -17.20 7.84 -26.43
CA PHE A 482 -16.81 7.71 -27.83
C PHE A 482 -17.80 8.48 -28.73
N ASP A 483 -17.62 8.38 -30.03
CA ASP A 483 -18.60 8.86 -31.00
C ASP A 483 -20.03 8.38 -30.63
N PRO A 484 -21.06 9.21 -30.75
CA PRO A 484 -22.44 8.84 -30.37
C PRO A 484 -22.96 7.55 -31.01
N SER A 485 -22.45 7.19 -32.20
CA SER A 485 -22.80 5.92 -32.86
C SER A 485 -22.23 4.71 -32.13
N VAL A 486 -21.07 4.85 -31.52
CA VAL A 486 -20.42 3.79 -30.73
C VAL A 486 -21.08 3.67 -29.36
N ALA A 487 -21.45 4.79 -28.73
CA ALA A 487 -22.16 4.79 -27.45
C ALA A 487 -23.45 3.97 -27.51
N ALA A 488 -24.20 4.06 -28.61
CA ALA A 488 -25.43 3.28 -28.81
C ALA A 488 -25.19 1.77 -28.90
N SER A 489 -24.00 1.33 -29.33
CA SER A 489 -23.61 -0.08 -29.44
C SER A 489 -23.03 -0.68 -28.16
N SER A 490 -22.76 0.13 -27.15
CA SER A 490 -22.08 -0.28 -25.90
C SER A 490 -23.01 -0.89 -24.85
N TYR A 491 -24.30 -1.09 -25.15
CA TYR A 491 -25.23 -1.75 -24.22
C TYR A 491 -24.69 -3.13 -23.80
N PRO A 492 -24.68 -3.47 -22.50
CA PRO A 492 -25.29 -2.79 -21.35
C PRO A 492 -24.38 -1.76 -20.66
N TYR A 493 -23.56 -1.02 -21.36
CA TYR A 493 -22.67 0.04 -20.88
C TYR A 493 -21.65 -0.42 -19.84
N GLN A 494 -21.06 -1.58 -20.08
CA GLN A 494 -19.96 -2.12 -19.27
C GLN A 494 -18.64 -1.43 -19.63
N ASP A 495 -17.79 -1.23 -18.62
CA ASP A 495 -16.40 -0.85 -18.87
C ASP A 495 -15.56 -2.01 -19.41
N TYR A 496 -14.33 -1.71 -19.84
CA TYR A 496 -13.44 -2.69 -20.52
C TYR A 496 -13.05 -3.88 -19.64
N CYS A 497 -13.08 -3.72 -18.31
CA CYS A 497 -12.68 -4.75 -17.34
C CYS A 497 -13.84 -5.26 -16.47
N ALA A 498 -15.11 -5.03 -16.90
CA ALA A 498 -16.26 -5.60 -16.23
C ALA A 498 -16.19 -7.14 -16.16
N PRO A 499 -16.79 -7.75 -15.11
CA PRO A 499 -17.68 -7.19 -14.10
C PRO A 499 -16.94 -6.57 -12.90
N PHE A 500 -17.70 -6.01 -11.94
CA PHE A 500 -17.14 -5.56 -10.66
C PHE A 500 -16.36 -6.68 -9.97
N HIS A 501 -15.10 -6.40 -9.66
CA HIS A 501 -14.21 -7.37 -9.03
C HIS A 501 -14.51 -7.48 -7.54
N ASN A 502 -15.28 -8.49 -7.18
CA ASN A 502 -15.52 -8.80 -5.77
C ASN A 502 -14.31 -9.49 -5.13
N TRP A 503 -14.27 -9.52 -3.79
CA TRP A 503 -13.16 -10.08 -3.05
C TRP A 503 -12.84 -11.56 -3.40
N ARG A 504 -13.82 -12.35 -3.83
CA ARG A 504 -13.62 -13.75 -4.20
C ARG A 504 -12.82 -13.90 -5.50
N LEU A 505 -13.11 -13.05 -6.48
CA LEU A 505 -12.33 -12.99 -7.71
C LEU A 505 -10.89 -12.58 -7.42
N ILE A 506 -10.72 -11.51 -6.65
CA ILE A 506 -9.39 -11.02 -6.24
C ILE A 506 -8.61 -12.11 -5.48
N TYR A 507 -9.26 -12.81 -4.56
CA TYR A 507 -8.66 -13.90 -3.75
C TYR A 507 -8.34 -15.17 -4.55
N SER A 508 -8.92 -15.34 -5.73
CA SER A 508 -8.67 -16.50 -6.59
C SER A 508 -7.42 -16.38 -7.46
N TYR A 509 -6.83 -15.19 -7.54
CA TYR A 509 -5.66 -14.94 -8.37
C TYR A 509 -4.40 -15.61 -7.80
N ASP A 510 -3.61 -16.23 -8.69
CA ASP A 510 -2.32 -16.80 -8.33
C ASP A 510 -1.19 -16.02 -9.04
N PRO A 511 -0.41 -15.21 -8.31
CA PRO A 511 0.68 -14.41 -8.89
C PRO A 511 1.74 -15.23 -9.66
N LEU A 512 1.80 -16.53 -9.43
CA LEU A 512 2.74 -17.44 -10.10
C LEU A 512 2.12 -18.20 -11.28
N ALA A 513 0.86 -17.90 -11.64
CA ALA A 513 0.18 -18.58 -12.75
C ALA A 513 0.96 -18.43 -14.05
N GLY A 514 1.24 -19.54 -14.73
CA GLY A 514 1.95 -19.55 -16.01
C GLY A 514 3.45 -19.29 -15.96
N VAL A 515 4.01 -18.95 -14.78
CA VAL A 515 5.45 -18.69 -14.62
C VAL A 515 6.22 -20.00 -14.47
N ALA A 516 7.25 -20.19 -15.29
CA ALA A 516 8.13 -21.36 -15.20
C ALA A 516 8.78 -21.45 -13.81
N PRO A 517 8.86 -22.65 -13.20
CA PRO A 517 9.36 -22.81 -11.82
C PRO A 517 10.71 -22.14 -11.55
N GLU A 518 11.63 -22.21 -12.50
CA GLU A 518 12.96 -21.59 -12.41
C GLU A 518 12.93 -20.07 -12.38
N ASN A 519 11.86 -19.45 -12.90
CA ASN A 519 11.69 -18.00 -12.99
C ASN A 519 10.79 -17.42 -11.88
N GLN A 520 10.15 -18.27 -11.06
CA GLN A 520 9.22 -17.80 -10.01
C GLN A 520 9.88 -16.86 -8.99
N HIS A 521 11.19 -16.98 -8.78
CA HIS A 521 11.95 -16.08 -7.91
C HIS A 521 12.02 -14.64 -8.41
N LEU A 522 11.72 -14.39 -9.68
CA LEU A 522 11.65 -13.05 -10.29
C LEU A 522 10.30 -12.35 -10.03
N VAL A 523 9.27 -13.09 -9.60
CA VAL A 523 7.99 -12.49 -9.20
C VAL A 523 8.12 -11.97 -7.77
N LEU A 524 8.34 -10.67 -7.62
CA LEU A 524 8.51 -10.04 -6.30
C LEU A 524 7.21 -10.00 -5.49
N GLY A 525 6.09 -10.05 -6.15
CA GLY A 525 4.74 -9.86 -5.62
C GLY A 525 3.94 -8.95 -6.53
N GLY A 526 3.13 -8.05 -5.96
CA GLY A 526 2.30 -7.19 -6.80
C GLY A 526 1.47 -6.17 -6.05
N GLU A 527 0.55 -5.55 -6.79
CA GLU A 527 -0.31 -4.47 -6.33
C GLU A 527 -1.73 -4.62 -6.83
N ALA A 528 -2.70 -4.25 -6.00
CA ALA A 528 -4.07 -4.04 -6.44
C ALA A 528 -4.22 -2.56 -6.83
N HIS A 529 -4.81 -2.30 -8.00
CA HIS A 529 -4.85 -0.96 -8.58
C HIS A 529 -6.19 -0.28 -8.35
N MET A 530 -6.17 1.00 -7.96
CA MET A 530 -7.31 1.87 -7.87
C MET A 530 -7.10 3.09 -8.75
N TRP A 531 -7.56 3.00 -9.99
CA TRP A 531 -7.68 4.13 -10.91
C TRP A 531 -8.89 4.99 -10.53
N SER A 532 -8.77 6.29 -10.65
CA SER A 532 -9.71 7.22 -10.00
C SER A 532 -10.61 8.00 -10.96
N GLU A 533 -10.80 7.53 -12.20
CA GLU A 533 -11.73 8.14 -13.17
C GLU A 533 -13.17 8.15 -12.63
N GLN A 534 -13.54 7.13 -11.87
CA GLN A 534 -14.86 7.00 -11.25
C GLN A 534 -14.79 6.85 -9.72
N THR A 535 -13.64 7.22 -9.10
CA THR A 535 -13.40 7.07 -7.66
C THR A 535 -12.83 8.36 -7.10
N ASP A 536 -13.39 8.83 -6.00
CA ASP A 536 -13.01 10.06 -5.31
C ASP A 536 -12.98 9.85 -3.78
N PRO A 537 -12.66 10.85 -2.96
CA PRO A 537 -12.64 10.72 -1.50
C PRO A 537 -13.93 10.19 -0.85
N VAL A 538 -15.10 10.33 -1.53
CA VAL A 538 -16.40 9.88 -0.99
C VAL A 538 -16.51 8.35 -0.99
N ASN A 539 -15.93 7.68 -1.98
CA ASN A 539 -16.10 6.24 -2.16
C ASN A 539 -14.81 5.41 -2.06
N VAL A 540 -13.62 6.02 -2.06
CA VAL A 540 -12.31 5.34 -2.14
C VAL A 540 -12.15 4.26 -1.07
N ASP A 541 -12.49 4.54 0.18
CA ASP A 541 -12.34 3.57 1.28
C ASP A 541 -13.15 2.29 1.02
N ARG A 542 -14.39 2.44 0.49
CA ARG A 542 -15.28 1.31 0.16
C ARG A 542 -14.88 0.60 -1.13
N MET A 543 -14.26 1.33 -2.05
CA MET A 543 -13.76 0.77 -3.30
C MET A 543 -12.49 -0.05 -3.10
N ILE A 544 -11.62 0.34 -2.19
CA ILE A 544 -10.38 -0.39 -1.91
C ILE A 544 -10.64 -1.50 -0.88
N TRP A 545 -11.25 -1.19 0.28
CA TRP A 545 -11.37 -2.12 1.39
C TRP A 545 -12.79 -2.68 1.55
N PRO A 546 -12.96 -4.00 1.83
CA PRO A 546 -11.91 -5.01 2.13
C PRO A 546 -11.35 -5.74 0.89
N ARG A 547 -11.59 -5.27 -0.33
CA ARG A 547 -11.18 -5.99 -1.55
C ARG A 547 -9.65 -6.12 -1.66
N ALA A 548 -8.92 -5.06 -1.42
CA ALA A 548 -7.45 -5.08 -1.37
C ALA A 548 -6.92 -5.99 -0.23
N ALA A 549 -7.66 -6.14 0.87
CA ALA A 549 -7.28 -7.09 1.90
C ALA A 549 -7.22 -8.54 1.36
N ALA A 550 -8.09 -8.90 0.41
CA ALA A 550 -8.03 -10.21 -0.24
C ALA A 550 -6.71 -10.41 -1.02
N ALA A 551 -6.26 -9.39 -1.77
CA ALA A 551 -4.94 -9.40 -2.41
C ALA A 551 -3.81 -9.47 -1.37
N ALA A 552 -3.93 -8.73 -0.25
CA ALA A 552 -2.95 -8.75 0.83
C ALA A 552 -2.72 -10.16 1.38
N GLU A 553 -3.77 -10.96 1.62
CA GLU A 553 -3.61 -12.34 2.09
C GLU A 553 -2.97 -13.24 1.01
N ILE A 554 -3.32 -13.07 -0.26
CA ILE A 554 -2.65 -13.82 -1.35
C ILE A 554 -1.16 -13.49 -1.41
N LEU A 555 -0.81 -12.24 -1.27
CA LEU A 555 0.59 -11.79 -1.28
C LEU A 555 1.34 -12.21 -0.01
N TRP A 556 0.67 -12.22 1.14
CA TRP A 556 1.28 -12.63 2.40
C TRP A 556 1.39 -14.16 2.52
N SER A 557 0.28 -14.87 2.32
CA SER A 557 0.19 -16.30 2.63
C SER A 557 0.33 -17.21 1.39
N GLY A 558 0.35 -16.63 0.17
CA GLY A 558 0.32 -17.37 -1.10
C GLY A 558 -1.09 -17.79 -1.52
N ALA A 559 -1.29 -18.06 -2.81
CA ALA A 559 -2.57 -18.50 -3.38
C ALA A 559 -2.88 -19.99 -3.09
N LYS A 560 -1.86 -20.78 -2.75
CA LYS A 560 -1.99 -22.21 -2.48
C LYS A 560 -1.79 -22.52 -1.00
N ASP A 561 -2.45 -23.58 -0.53
CA ASP A 561 -2.21 -24.20 0.77
C ASP A 561 -0.99 -25.15 0.72
N GLU A 562 -0.64 -25.74 1.87
CA GLU A 562 0.48 -26.68 2.00
C GLU A 562 0.35 -27.93 1.12
N GLN A 563 -0.87 -28.27 0.69
CA GLN A 563 -1.16 -29.38 -0.22
C GLN A 563 -1.20 -28.95 -1.70
N GLY A 564 -0.84 -27.69 -2.01
CA GLY A 564 -0.84 -27.15 -3.37
C GLY A 564 -2.24 -26.81 -3.92
N ARG A 565 -3.30 -26.83 -3.10
CA ARG A 565 -4.66 -26.50 -3.50
C ARG A 565 -4.90 -24.99 -3.34
N ASN A 566 -5.81 -24.44 -4.13
CA ASN A 566 -6.26 -23.06 -3.94
C ASN A 566 -6.81 -22.86 -2.53
N ARG A 567 -6.46 -21.74 -1.88
CA ARG A 567 -6.98 -21.41 -0.54
C ARG A 567 -8.50 -21.35 -0.55
N SER A 568 -9.09 -21.80 0.56
CA SER A 568 -10.52 -21.88 0.74
C SER A 568 -11.15 -20.51 0.95
N GLN A 569 -11.99 -20.06 0.02
CA GLN A 569 -12.80 -18.86 0.19
C GLN A 569 -13.86 -19.00 1.30
N ILE A 570 -14.26 -20.23 1.65
CA ILE A 570 -15.19 -20.49 2.76
C ILE A 570 -14.47 -20.20 4.09
N ASP A 571 -13.21 -20.63 4.22
CA ASP A 571 -12.38 -20.34 5.40
C ASP A 571 -12.03 -18.84 5.49
N ALA A 572 -11.76 -18.20 4.35
CA ALA A 572 -11.38 -16.79 4.29
C ALA A 572 -12.56 -15.84 4.63
N ALA A 573 -13.80 -16.17 4.25
CA ALA A 573 -14.94 -15.27 4.35
C ALA A 573 -15.20 -14.73 5.77
N PRO A 574 -15.27 -15.54 6.84
CA PRO A 574 -15.48 -15.04 8.21
C PRO A 574 -14.29 -14.19 8.69
N ARG A 575 -13.06 -14.57 8.35
CA ARG A 575 -11.83 -13.82 8.71
C ARG A 575 -11.80 -12.45 8.02
N LEU A 576 -12.11 -12.41 6.71
CA LEU A 576 -12.22 -11.16 5.96
C LEU A 576 -13.35 -10.25 6.49
N SER A 577 -14.46 -10.84 6.93
CA SER A 577 -15.57 -10.09 7.54
C SER A 577 -15.14 -9.41 8.83
N GLU A 578 -14.40 -10.09 9.70
CA GLU A 578 -13.82 -9.49 10.89
C GLU A 578 -12.77 -8.45 10.55
N MET A 579 -11.88 -8.74 9.58
CA MET A 579 -10.89 -7.79 9.11
C MET A 579 -11.51 -6.49 8.61
N ARG A 580 -12.63 -6.57 7.87
CA ARG A 580 -13.37 -5.40 7.43
C ARG A 580 -13.80 -4.51 8.61
N GLU A 581 -14.33 -5.10 9.69
CA GLU A 581 -14.72 -4.33 10.88
C GLU A 581 -13.48 -3.71 11.56
N ARG A 582 -12.37 -4.44 11.64
CA ARG A 582 -11.11 -3.94 12.19
C ARG A 582 -10.54 -2.80 11.35
N CYS A 583 -10.49 -2.91 10.02
CA CYS A 583 -10.08 -1.84 9.12
C CYS A 583 -10.96 -0.60 9.26
N HIS A 584 -12.28 -0.76 9.33
CA HIS A 584 -13.20 0.36 9.52
C HIS A 584 -12.88 1.15 10.80
N ILE A 585 -12.56 0.45 11.88
CA ILE A 585 -12.20 1.07 13.16
C ILE A 585 -10.81 1.75 13.08
N VAL A 586 -9.87 1.18 12.33
CA VAL A 586 -8.52 1.75 12.14
C VAL A 586 -8.55 2.99 11.25
N LEU A 587 -9.36 2.99 10.19
CA LEU A 587 -9.39 4.05 9.19
C LEU A 587 -10.21 5.28 9.61
N TRP A 588 -11.23 5.11 10.45
CA TRP A 588 -12.10 6.21 10.85
C TRP A 588 -11.52 6.97 12.06
N ARG A 589 -10.68 7.94 11.80
CA ARG A 589 -10.13 8.89 12.79
C ARG A 589 -10.96 10.16 12.94
N GLY A 590 -12.07 10.30 12.23
CA GLY A 590 -12.94 11.45 12.36
C GLY A 590 -13.78 11.38 13.64
N PRO A 591 -14.06 12.50 14.35
CA PRO A 591 -15.01 12.51 15.44
C PRO A 591 -16.37 12.10 14.86
N PHE A 592 -16.96 11.03 15.38
CA PHE A 592 -18.39 10.85 15.23
C PHE A 592 -19.06 12.05 15.86
N VAL A 593 -19.54 12.96 15.05
CA VAL A 593 -20.60 13.87 15.48
C VAL A 593 -21.83 13.00 15.60
N SER A 594 -22.18 12.70 16.84
CA SER A 594 -23.43 12.04 17.22
C SER A 594 -24.65 12.84 16.76
#